data_d6daba8b69d8236d4622a434a9bb11d3
#
_entry.id   d6daba8b69d8236d4622a434a9bb11d3
#
_cell.length_a   1.000
_cell.length_b   1.000
_cell.length_c   1.000
_cell.angle_alpha   90.00
_cell.angle_beta   90.00
_cell.angle_gamma   90.00
#
_symmetry.space_group_name_H-M   'P 1'
#
loop_
_entity.id
_entity.type
_entity.pdbx_description
1 polymer ?
#
loop_
_entity_poly.entity_id
_entity_poly.type
_entity_poly.pdbx_seq_one_letter_code
_entity_poly.pdbx_strand_id
1 'polypeptide(L)'
;MASLRESKKLATRRALSEAAARILLREGFEGLTISLVAKESGVSVRTFHNYFPSIDEALFQFCLDSIDKFLPVVESYPQGMTITEIFEDIAVRGLTDKDSEFGSIATLFQIQEHMNARSRFIPNHEDIHAVLQKFLGAFAKLYPKLSPAELGLYLQVGAAAIVWTAEELKRLKSSSPHQFARREDKEEFIRKTFTTLRAIT
;
A
#
# COMPACT_ATOMS: atom_id res chain seq x y z
N MET A 1 -11.75 -27.68 0.82
CA MET A 1 -10.68 -27.50 -0.20
C MET A 1 -11.26 -26.71 -1.37
N ALA A 2 -10.68 -25.61 -1.76
CA ALA A 2 -11.11 -24.87 -2.96
C ALA A 2 -10.94 -25.75 -4.20
N SER A 3 -11.91 -25.73 -5.12
CA SER A 3 -11.83 -26.51 -6.35
C SER A 3 -10.69 -25.96 -7.23
N LEU A 4 -10.11 -26.81 -8.09
CA LEU A 4 -9.07 -26.40 -9.06
C LEU A 4 -9.53 -25.19 -9.91
N ARG A 5 -10.83 -25.10 -10.17
CA ARG A 5 -11.46 -23.98 -10.91
C ARG A 5 -11.44 -22.69 -10.09
N GLU A 6 -11.73 -22.75 -8.80
CA GLU A 6 -11.69 -21.59 -7.89
C GLU A 6 -10.27 -21.10 -7.70
N SER A 7 -9.31 -22.01 -7.51
CA SER A 7 -7.89 -21.68 -7.41
C SER A 7 -7.39 -20.95 -8.67
N LYS A 8 -7.73 -21.45 -9.87
CA LYS A 8 -7.39 -20.77 -11.13
C LYS A 8 -8.06 -19.39 -11.26
N LYS A 9 -9.33 -19.27 -10.82
CA LYS A 9 -10.06 -18.00 -10.84
C LYS A 9 -9.37 -16.96 -9.96
N LEU A 10 -8.99 -17.33 -8.73
CA LEU A 10 -8.27 -16.46 -7.81
C LEU A 10 -6.89 -16.08 -8.34
N ALA A 11 -6.14 -17.02 -8.91
CA ALA A 11 -4.84 -16.77 -9.52
C ALA A 11 -4.93 -15.75 -10.67
N THR A 12 -5.92 -15.89 -11.55
CA THR A 12 -6.13 -14.94 -12.65
C THR A 12 -6.52 -13.55 -12.13
N ARG A 13 -7.42 -13.47 -11.13
CA ARG A 13 -7.83 -12.22 -10.50
C ARG A 13 -6.62 -11.48 -9.93
N ARG A 14 -5.75 -12.21 -9.20
CA ARG A 14 -4.51 -11.67 -8.63
C ARG A 14 -3.53 -11.21 -9.70
N ALA A 15 -3.32 -12.01 -10.75
CA ALA A 15 -2.43 -11.63 -11.85
C ALA A 15 -2.85 -10.32 -12.53
N LEU A 16 -4.15 -10.11 -12.71
CA LEU A 16 -4.72 -8.88 -13.28
C LEU A 16 -4.51 -7.68 -12.35
N SER A 17 -4.77 -7.80 -11.06
CA SER A 17 -4.58 -6.72 -10.08
C SER A 17 -3.10 -6.35 -9.93
N GLU A 18 -2.20 -7.32 -9.88
CA GLU A 18 -0.76 -7.10 -9.83
C GLU A 18 -0.21 -6.47 -11.12
N ALA A 19 -0.73 -6.87 -12.30
CA ALA A 19 -0.36 -6.24 -13.56
C ALA A 19 -0.79 -4.78 -13.62
N ALA A 20 -2.01 -4.45 -13.17
CA ALA A 20 -2.48 -3.07 -13.09
C ALA A 20 -1.57 -2.21 -12.21
N ALA A 21 -1.19 -2.70 -11.03
CA ALA A 21 -0.29 -2.00 -10.13
C ALA A 21 1.12 -1.81 -10.73
N ARG A 22 1.70 -2.85 -11.35
CA ARG A 22 3.02 -2.74 -12.02
C ARG A 22 3.02 -1.73 -13.17
N ILE A 23 1.98 -1.73 -13.99
CA ILE A 23 1.85 -0.79 -15.11
C ILE A 23 1.72 0.63 -14.57
N LEU A 24 0.91 0.83 -13.54
CA LEU A 24 0.78 2.13 -12.86
C LEU A 24 2.14 2.69 -12.42
N LEU A 25 2.95 1.85 -11.77
CA LEU A 25 4.29 2.26 -11.29
C LEU A 25 5.25 2.59 -12.42
N ARG A 26 5.16 1.88 -13.54
CA ARG A 26 6.07 2.01 -14.67
C ARG A 26 5.67 3.12 -15.63
N GLU A 27 4.40 3.18 -16.02
CA GLU A 27 3.87 4.04 -17.08
C GLU A 27 3.07 5.22 -16.55
N GLY A 28 2.75 5.24 -15.24
CA GLY A 28 1.78 6.19 -14.69
C GLY A 28 0.35 5.92 -15.17
N PHE A 29 -0.55 6.86 -14.86
CA PHE A 29 -1.98 6.68 -15.21
C PHE A 29 -2.28 6.82 -16.69
N GLU A 30 -1.55 7.66 -17.39
CA GLU A 30 -1.75 7.87 -18.84
C GLU A 30 -1.44 6.59 -19.63
N GLY A 31 -0.51 5.76 -19.15
CA GLY A 31 -0.16 4.47 -19.75
C GLY A 31 -1.02 3.30 -19.26
N LEU A 32 -1.78 3.46 -18.19
CA LEU A 32 -2.56 2.37 -17.59
C LEU A 32 -3.88 2.15 -18.34
N THR A 33 -3.92 1.11 -19.18
CA THR A 33 -5.09 0.75 -19.97
C THR A 33 -5.50 -0.71 -19.74
N ILE A 34 -6.81 -1.01 -19.87
CA ILE A 34 -7.33 -2.39 -19.76
C ILE A 34 -6.65 -3.31 -20.77
N SER A 35 -6.39 -2.82 -21.98
CA SER A 35 -5.73 -3.61 -23.03
C SER A 35 -4.31 -4.00 -22.63
N LEU A 36 -3.55 -3.09 -21.99
CA LEU A 36 -2.19 -3.37 -21.53
C LEU A 36 -2.20 -4.33 -20.34
N VAL A 37 -3.10 -4.14 -19.37
CA VAL A 37 -3.28 -5.04 -18.21
C VAL A 37 -3.62 -6.46 -18.68
N ALA A 38 -4.58 -6.60 -19.60
CA ALA A 38 -4.98 -7.89 -20.15
C ALA A 38 -3.81 -8.57 -20.89
N LYS A 39 -3.08 -7.80 -21.72
CA LYS A 39 -1.90 -8.29 -22.47
C LYS A 39 -0.80 -8.78 -21.53
N GLU A 40 -0.44 -8.01 -20.51
CA GLU A 40 0.61 -8.41 -19.56
C GLU A 40 0.20 -9.58 -18.65
N SER A 41 -1.10 -9.76 -18.45
CA SER A 41 -1.64 -10.91 -17.70
C SER A 41 -1.89 -12.14 -18.58
N GLY A 42 -1.60 -12.08 -19.88
CA GLY A 42 -1.80 -13.20 -20.82
C GLY A 42 -3.26 -13.55 -21.07
N VAL A 43 -4.19 -12.59 -20.93
CA VAL A 43 -5.63 -12.79 -21.12
C VAL A 43 -6.22 -11.82 -22.13
N SER A 44 -7.48 -12.04 -22.56
CA SER A 44 -8.21 -11.10 -23.41
C SER A 44 -8.82 -9.96 -22.59
N VAL A 45 -9.12 -8.81 -23.25
CA VAL A 45 -9.89 -7.71 -22.65
C VAL A 45 -11.26 -8.19 -22.14
N ARG A 46 -11.92 -9.10 -22.87
CA ARG A 46 -13.16 -9.74 -22.41
C ARG A 46 -12.95 -10.52 -21.10
N THR A 47 -11.81 -11.19 -20.98
CA THR A 47 -11.47 -11.91 -19.76
C THR A 47 -11.25 -10.94 -18.61
N PHE A 48 -10.58 -9.81 -18.83
CA PHE A 48 -10.45 -8.76 -17.82
C PHE A 48 -11.82 -8.36 -17.27
N HIS A 49 -12.76 -8.01 -18.14
CA HIS A 49 -14.10 -7.59 -17.74
C HIS A 49 -14.93 -8.68 -17.02
N ASN A 50 -14.58 -9.97 -17.17
CA ASN A 50 -15.19 -11.03 -16.37
C ASN A 50 -14.73 -11.04 -14.91
N TYR A 51 -13.62 -10.34 -14.59
CA TYR A 51 -13.04 -10.27 -13.24
C TYR A 51 -13.21 -8.89 -12.61
N PHE A 52 -13.07 -7.84 -13.40
CA PHE A 52 -13.10 -6.45 -12.95
C PHE A 52 -13.91 -5.57 -13.91
N PRO A 53 -14.92 -4.86 -13.43
CA PRO A 53 -15.65 -3.85 -14.21
C PRO A 53 -14.75 -2.71 -14.70
N SER A 54 -13.74 -2.32 -13.89
CA SER A 54 -12.85 -1.20 -14.15
C SER A 54 -11.39 -1.48 -13.71
N ILE A 55 -10.48 -0.63 -14.14
CA ILE A 55 -9.09 -0.62 -13.67
C ILE A 55 -9.04 -0.27 -12.18
N ASP A 56 -9.87 0.68 -11.74
CA ASP A 56 -9.92 1.10 -10.34
C ASP A 56 -10.25 -0.05 -9.41
N GLU A 57 -11.17 -0.94 -9.81
CA GLU A 57 -11.47 -2.15 -9.03
C GLU A 57 -10.31 -3.15 -9.02
N ALA A 58 -9.56 -3.26 -10.12
CA ALA A 58 -8.37 -4.11 -10.13
C ALA A 58 -7.27 -3.54 -9.22
N LEU A 59 -7.06 -2.22 -9.21
CA LEU A 59 -6.13 -1.56 -8.30
C LEU A 59 -6.57 -1.68 -6.84
N PHE A 60 -7.86 -1.51 -6.57
CA PHE A 60 -8.41 -1.70 -5.21
C PHE A 60 -8.22 -3.13 -4.71
N GLN A 61 -8.44 -4.13 -5.58
CA GLN A 61 -8.15 -5.53 -5.24
C GLN A 61 -6.66 -5.73 -4.90
N PHE A 62 -5.75 -5.09 -5.64
CA PHE A 62 -4.32 -5.13 -5.32
C PHE A 62 -4.05 -4.55 -3.91
N CYS A 63 -4.72 -3.46 -3.54
CA CYS A 63 -4.61 -2.89 -2.19
C CYS A 63 -5.06 -3.90 -1.13
N LEU A 64 -6.21 -4.55 -1.32
CA LEU A 64 -6.72 -5.56 -0.39
C LEU A 64 -5.75 -6.74 -0.23
N ASP A 65 -5.25 -7.28 -1.35
CA ASP A 65 -4.30 -8.40 -1.36
C ASP A 65 -2.96 -8.02 -0.70
N SER A 66 -2.53 -6.77 -0.86
CA SER A 66 -1.30 -6.26 -0.25
C SER A 66 -1.42 -6.11 1.27
N ILE A 67 -2.58 -5.68 1.74
CA ILE A 67 -2.88 -5.58 3.17
C ILE A 67 -2.84 -6.96 3.82
N ASP A 68 -3.43 -7.97 3.21
CA ASP A 68 -3.43 -9.34 3.74
C ASP A 68 -1.99 -9.93 3.85
N LYS A 69 -1.09 -9.55 2.95
CA LYS A 69 0.33 -9.92 3.02
C LYS A 69 1.08 -9.14 4.12
N PHE A 70 0.66 -7.92 4.39
CA PHE A 70 1.32 -7.02 5.32
C PHE A 70 0.96 -7.28 6.79
N LEU A 71 -0.25 -7.74 7.07
CA LEU A 71 -0.72 -8.00 8.44
C LEU A 71 0.19 -8.94 9.25
N PRO A 72 0.69 -10.08 8.71
CA PRO A 72 1.62 -10.96 9.42
C PRO A 72 2.93 -10.26 9.81
N VAL A 73 3.38 -9.30 8.98
CA VAL A 73 4.59 -8.52 9.28
C VAL A 73 4.34 -7.59 10.46
N VAL A 74 3.17 -6.93 10.52
CA VAL A 74 2.77 -6.11 11.67
C VAL A 74 2.73 -6.97 12.94
N GLU A 75 2.13 -8.15 12.87
CA GLU A 75 2.03 -9.06 14.02
C GLU A 75 3.40 -9.62 14.48
N SER A 76 4.42 -9.57 13.65
CA SER A 76 5.79 -10.03 13.97
C SER A 76 6.65 -9.00 14.72
N TYR A 77 6.20 -7.76 14.84
CA TYR A 77 6.95 -6.74 15.56
C TYR A 77 7.07 -7.09 17.06
N PRO A 78 8.26 -6.87 17.66
CA PRO A 78 8.46 -7.17 19.07
C PRO A 78 7.58 -6.27 19.96
N GLN A 79 7.13 -6.85 21.08
CA GLN A 79 6.43 -6.08 22.10
C GLN A 79 7.34 -4.98 22.66
N GLY A 80 6.78 -3.81 22.90
CA GLY A 80 7.51 -2.67 23.48
C GLY A 80 7.96 -1.63 22.46
N MET A 81 7.94 -1.91 21.16
CA MET A 81 8.02 -0.84 20.16
C MET A 81 6.80 0.06 20.26
N THR A 82 6.98 1.35 20.07
CA THR A 82 5.85 2.29 19.91
C THR A 82 5.22 2.13 18.52
N ILE A 83 3.96 2.48 18.37
CA ILE A 83 3.28 2.45 17.07
C ILE A 83 4.03 3.33 16.05
N THR A 84 4.56 4.47 16.49
CA THR A 84 5.34 5.38 15.63
C THR A 84 6.66 4.74 15.15
N GLU A 85 7.32 3.94 15.98
CA GLU A 85 8.53 3.19 15.58
C GLU A 85 8.20 2.11 14.55
N ILE A 86 7.06 1.43 14.69
CA ILE A 86 6.58 0.47 13.68
C ILE A 86 6.33 1.18 12.35
N PHE A 87 5.64 2.32 12.35
CA PHE A 87 5.39 3.07 11.13
C PHE A 87 6.68 3.64 10.51
N GLU A 88 7.66 4.03 11.33
CA GLU A 88 8.99 4.43 10.85
C GLU A 88 9.69 3.27 10.12
N ASP A 89 9.73 2.08 10.73
CA ASP A 89 10.36 0.89 10.11
C ASP A 89 9.67 0.51 8.80
N ILE A 90 8.33 0.53 8.78
CA ILE A 90 7.52 0.33 7.59
C ILE A 90 7.87 1.36 6.49
N ALA A 91 7.98 2.63 6.86
CA ALA A 91 8.32 3.69 5.92
C ALA A 91 9.73 3.51 5.36
N VAL A 92 10.72 3.20 6.22
CA VAL A 92 12.09 2.95 5.80
C VAL A 92 12.13 1.80 4.78
N ARG A 93 11.61 0.64 5.11
CA ARG A 93 11.60 -0.53 4.21
C ARG A 93 10.83 -0.26 2.93
N GLY A 94 9.62 0.30 3.05
CA GLY A 94 8.74 0.52 1.89
C GLY A 94 9.20 1.61 0.92
N LEU A 95 9.95 2.61 1.39
CA LEU A 95 10.38 3.74 0.56
C LEU A 95 11.85 3.63 0.09
N THR A 96 12.64 2.74 0.70
CA THR A 96 14.06 2.55 0.33
C THR A 96 14.32 1.27 -0.44
N ASP A 97 13.54 0.21 -0.22
CA ASP A 97 13.72 -1.10 -0.85
C ASP A 97 12.49 -1.47 -1.69
N LYS A 98 12.65 -1.38 -3.02
CA LYS A 98 11.57 -1.67 -3.98
C LYS A 98 11.23 -3.15 -4.10
N ASP A 99 12.17 -4.02 -3.76
CA ASP A 99 12.03 -5.48 -3.91
C ASP A 99 11.60 -6.17 -2.60
N SER A 100 11.44 -5.40 -1.51
CA SER A 100 10.99 -5.92 -0.22
C SER A 100 9.47 -6.20 -0.20
N GLU A 101 9.03 -6.95 0.82
CA GLU A 101 7.58 -7.13 1.10
C GLU A 101 6.85 -5.78 1.26
N PHE A 102 7.59 -4.74 1.63
CA PHE A 102 7.10 -3.36 1.77
C PHE A 102 7.15 -2.55 0.46
N GLY A 103 7.71 -3.06 -0.63
CA GLY A 103 7.72 -2.39 -1.93
C GLY A 103 6.31 -2.05 -2.44
N SER A 104 5.31 -2.82 -2.01
CA SER A 104 3.89 -2.56 -2.31
C SER A 104 3.33 -1.31 -1.63
N ILE A 105 3.93 -0.81 -0.54
CA ILE A 105 3.45 0.40 0.18
C ILE A 105 3.57 1.62 -0.71
N ALA A 106 4.70 1.82 -1.39
CA ALA A 106 4.84 2.93 -2.34
C ALA A 106 3.79 2.86 -3.45
N THR A 107 3.45 1.65 -3.89
CA THR A 107 2.37 1.43 -4.87
C THR A 107 1.00 1.76 -4.29
N LEU A 108 0.72 1.37 -3.05
CA LEU A 108 -0.54 1.69 -2.38
C LEU A 108 -0.78 3.20 -2.32
N PHE A 109 0.26 3.99 -2.05
CA PHE A 109 0.16 5.45 -2.03
C PHE A 109 -0.12 6.02 -3.42
N GLN A 110 0.55 5.55 -4.46
CA GLN A 110 0.27 6.01 -5.82
C GLN A 110 -1.16 5.66 -6.25
N ILE A 111 -1.66 4.47 -5.88
CA ILE A 111 -3.05 4.08 -6.11
C ILE A 111 -4.00 5.01 -5.37
N GLN A 112 -3.72 5.30 -4.09
CA GLN A 112 -4.54 6.21 -3.29
C GLN A 112 -4.57 7.63 -3.87
N GLU A 113 -3.42 8.17 -4.29
CA GLU A 113 -3.32 9.47 -4.96
C GLU A 113 -4.23 9.54 -6.21
N HIS A 114 -4.20 8.48 -7.01
CA HIS A 114 -5.06 8.37 -8.18
C HIS A 114 -6.53 8.32 -7.82
N MET A 115 -6.90 7.45 -6.90
CA MET A 115 -8.28 7.27 -6.50
C MET A 115 -8.86 8.57 -5.93
N ASN A 116 -8.06 9.34 -5.19
CA ASN A 116 -8.47 10.62 -4.64
C ASN A 116 -8.59 11.72 -5.72
N ALA A 117 -7.71 11.72 -6.72
CA ALA A 117 -7.61 12.82 -7.68
C ALA A 117 -8.50 12.65 -8.93
N ARG A 118 -8.72 11.43 -9.39
CA ARG A 118 -9.28 11.15 -10.72
C ARG A 118 -10.34 10.05 -10.76
N SER A 119 -10.38 9.16 -9.79
CA SER A 119 -11.33 8.05 -9.81
C SER A 119 -12.71 8.48 -9.36
N ARG A 120 -13.74 8.01 -10.11
CA ARG A 120 -15.14 8.02 -9.66
C ARG A 120 -15.51 6.75 -8.89
N PHE A 121 -14.54 5.86 -8.73
CA PHE A 121 -14.72 4.62 -7.99
C PHE A 121 -14.83 4.93 -6.50
N ILE A 122 -15.93 4.54 -5.91
CA ILE A 122 -16.14 4.58 -4.46
C ILE A 122 -16.08 3.13 -4.01
N PRO A 123 -15.02 2.72 -3.27
CA PRO A 123 -14.96 1.38 -2.70
C PRO A 123 -16.21 1.08 -1.88
N ASN A 124 -16.64 -0.17 -1.89
CA ASN A 124 -17.72 -0.60 -1.04
C ASN A 124 -17.37 -0.32 0.42
N HIS A 125 -18.30 0.27 1.16
CA HIS A 125 -18.12 0.60 2.58
C HIS A 125 -17.76 -0.63 3.42
N GLU A 126 -18.29 -1.80 3.08
CA GLU A 126 -17.99 -3.07 3.75
C GLU A 126 -16.54 -3.49 3.56
N ASP A 127 -15.97 -3.32 2.37
CA ASP A 127 -14.58 -3.68 2.08
C ASP A 127 -13.61 -2.77 2.84
N ILE A 128 -13.88 -1.44 2.86
CA ILE A 128 -13.09 -0.47 3.63
C ILE A 128 -13.15 -0.81 5.12
N HIS A 129 -14.34 -1.08 5.63
CA HIS A 129 -14.54 -1.43 7.03
C HIS A 129 -13.82 -2.73 7.40
N ALA A 130 -13.90 -3.77 6.56
CA ALA A 130 -13.20 -5.03 6.77
C ALA A 130 -11.68 -4.86 6.84
N VAL A 131 -11.11 -4.03 5.97
CA VAL A 131 -9.68 -3.67 5.98
C VAL A 131 -9.30 -2.98 7.29
N LEU A 132 -10.05 -1.96 7.67
CA LEU A 132 -9.79 -1.22 8.91
C LEU A 132 -9.86 -2.13 10.14
N GLN A 133 -10.84 -3.03 10.19
CA GLN A 133 -10.97 -4.01 11.27
C GLN A 133 -9.79 -4.99 11.33
N LYS A 134 -9.26 -5.43 10.19
CA LYS A 134 -8.05 -6.27 10.15
C LYS A 134 -6.84 -5.54 10.76
N PHE A 135 -6.61 -4.29 10.36
CA PHE A 135 -5.53 -3.48 10.92
C PHE A 135 -5.69 -3.25 12.41
N LEU A 136 -6.87 -2.80 12.83
CA LEU A 136 -7.19 -2.60 14.25
C LEU A 136 -6.95 -3.89 15.05
N GLY A 137 -7.37 -5.05 14.50
CA GLY A 137 -7.17 -6.35 15.15
C GLY A 137 -5.70 -6.73 15.30
N ALA A 138 -4.87 -6.48 14.28
CA ALA A 138 -3.43 -6.75 14.35
C ALA A 138 -2.72 -5.86 15.39
N PHE A 139 -3.00 -4.56 15.37
CA PHE A 139 -2.42 -3.63 16.33
C PHE A 139 -2.96 -3.82 17.76
N ALA A 140 -4.22 -4.21 17.94
CA ALA A 140 -4.79 -4.51 19.26
C ALA A 140 -4.07 -5.67 19.98
N LYS A 141 -3.52 -6.63 19.22
CA LYS A 141 -2.69 -7.71 19.80
C LYS A 141 -1.38 -7.18 20.36
N LEU A 142 -0.77 -6.19 19.69
CA LEU A 142 0.49 -5.55 20.13
C LEU A 142 0.24 -4.54 21.27
N TYR A 143 -0.89 -3.85 21.24
CA TYR A 143 -1.24 -2.77 22.16
C TYR A 143 -2.58 -3.01 22.88
N PRO A 144 -2.70 -4.06 23.71
CA PRO A 144 -3.96 -4.45 24.32
C PRO A 144 -4.53 -3.44 25.34
N LYS A 145 -3.73 -2.44 25.72
CA LYS A 145 -4.15 -1.37 26.64
C LYS A 145 -4.80 -0.18 25.93
N LEU A 146 -4.65 -0.07 24.60
CA LEU A 146 -5.25 1.00 23.83
C LEU A 146 -6.68 0.64 23.40
N SER A 147 -7.58 1.61 23.48
CA SER A 147 -8.92 1.47 22.96
C SER A 147 -8.92 1.43 21.41
N PRO A 148 -9.95 0.88 20.76
CA PRO A 148 -10.07 0.92 19.30
C PRO A 148 -10.02 2.33 18.72
N ALA A 149 -10.52 3.34 19.44
CA ALA A 149 -10.48 4.73 19.00
C ALA A 149 -9.06 5.30 19.02
N GLU A 150 -8.29 5.04 20.08
CA GLU A 150 -6.88 5.43 20.16
C GLU A 150 -6.05 4.74 19.09
N LEU A 151 -6.22 3.43 18.92
CA LEU A 151 -5.56 2.68 17.83
C LEU A 151 -5.91 3.27 16.47
N GLY A 152 -7.18 3.55 16.20
CA GLY A 152 -7.63 4.16 14.94
C GLY A 152 -6.95 5.50 14.68
N LEU A 153 -6.80 6.34 15.71
CA LEU A 153 -6.09 7.62 15.61
C LEU A 153 -4.60 7.40 15.28
N TYR A 154 -3.90 6.52 16.01
CA TYR A 154 -2.49 6.22 15.74
C TYR A 154 -2.27 5.66 14.34
N LEU A 155 -3.15 4.78 13.87
CA LEU A 155 -3.07 4.22 12.51
C LEU A 155 -3.22 5.32 11.45
N GLN A 156 -4.15 6.25 11.65
CA GLN A 156 -4.35 7.38 10.74
C GLN A 156 -3.14 8.31 10.70
N VAL A 157 -2.62 8.69 11.86
CA VAL A 157 -1.44 9.56 11.96
C VAL A 157 -0.21 8.89 11.34
N GLY A 158 0.02 7.61 11.64
CA GLY A 158 1.13 6.85 11.07
C GLY A 158 1.04 6.71 9.54
N ALA A 159 -0.15 6.37 9.03
CA ALA A 159 -0.39 6.29 7.59
C ALA A 159 -0.18 7.65 6.91
N ALA A 160 -0.72 8.73 7.46
CA ALA A 160 -0.53 10.08 6.95
C ALA A 160 0.96 10.49 6.93
N ALA A 161 1.72 10.14 7.97
CA ALA A 161 3.15 10.40 8.04
C ALA A 161 3.93 9.68 6.92
N ILE A 162 3.59 8.41 6.61
CA ILE A 162 4.20 7.67 5.50
C ILE A 162 3.87 8.33 4.16
N VAL A 163 2.59 8.68 3.93
CA VAL A 163 2.15 9.35 2.69
C VAL A 163 2.95 10.62 2.48
N TRP A 164 2.94 11.51 3.47
CA TRP A 164 3.64 12.79 3.41
C TRP A 164 5.14 12.59 3.14
N THR A 165 5.77 11.63 3.82
CA THR A 165 7.19 11.32 3.64
C THR A 165 7.50 10.84 2.22
N ALA A 166 6.63 9.99 1.64
CA ALA A 166 6.78 9.49 0.28
C ALA A 166 6.66 10.61 -0.77
N GLU A 167 5.66 11.49 -0.62
CA GLU A 167 5.45 12.64 -1.50
C GLU A 167 6.62 13.63 -1.42
N GLU A 168 7.07 13.95 -0.22
CA GLU A 168 8.18 14.86 0.00
C GLU A 168 9.49 14.29 -0.55
N LEU A 169 9.78 13.01 -0.36
CA LEU A 169 10.92 12.34 -0.99
C LEU A 169 10.85 12.40 -2.52
N LYS A 170 9.68 12.23 -3.12
CA LYS A 170 9.46 12.35 -4.57
C LYS A 170 9.76 13.78 -5.03
N ARG A 171 9.25 14.79 -4.32
CA ARG A 171 9.47 16.21 -4.59
C ARG A 171 10.95 16.57 -4.51
N LEU A 172 11.63 16.18 -3.42
CA LEU A 172 13.04 16.45 -3.19
C LEU A 172 13.96 15.76 -4.21
N LYS A 173 13.65 14.50 -4.61
CA LYS A 173 14.38 13.82 -5.69
C LYS A 173 14.27 14.55 -7.02
N SER A 174 13.12 15.16 -7.31
CA SER A 174 12.93 15.91 -8.56
C SER A 174 13.71 17.23 -8.55
N SER A 175 13.81 17.92 -7.39
CA SER A 175 14.52 19.19 -7.26
C SER A 175 16.01 19.04 -6.97
N SER A 176 16.44 17.95 -6.33
CA SER A 176 17.82 17.69 -5.93
C SER A 176 18.20 16.22 -6.08
N PRO A 177 18.35 15.69 -7.33
CA PRO A 177 18.52 14.25 -7.58
C PRO A 177 19.74 13.65 -6.88
N HIS A 178 20.83 14.43 -6.71
CA HIS A 178 22.07 13.94 -6.11
C HIS A 178 21.97 13.76 -4.59
N GLN A 179 21.12 14.53 -3.91
CA GLN A 179 20.99 14.52 -2.45
C GLN A 179 20.35 13.22 -1.93
N PHE A 180 19.49 12.58 -2.73
CA PHE A 180 18.78 11.34 -2.36
C PHE A 180 19.14 10.17 -3.30
N ALA A 181 20.36 10.17 -3.83
CA ALA A 181 20.82 9.11 -4.71
C ALA A 181 21.08 7.82 -3.94
N ARG A 182 21.63 7.92 -2.73
CA ARG A 182 21.96 6.78 -1.88
C ARG A 182 20.75 6.38 -1.02
N ARG A 183 20.73 5.12 -0.61
CA ARG A 183 19.72 4.56 0.30
C ARG A 183 19.78 5.25 1.67
N GLU A 184 20.98 5.44 2.19
CA GLU A 184 21.25 6.03 3.51
C GLU A 184 20.64 7.43 3.63
N ASP A 185 20.77 8.26 2.60
CA ASP A 185 20.22 9.63 2.59
C ASP A 185 18.69 9.64 2.71
N LYS A 186 18.04 8.65 2.09
CA LYS A 186 16.57 8.47 2.20
C LYS A 186 16.17 7.98 3.59
N GLU A 187 16.90 7.00 4.12
CA GLU A 187 16.64 6.47 5.47
C GLU A 187 16.78 7.57 6.52
N GLU A 188 17.82 8.38 6.45
CA GLU A 188 18.04 9.50 7.36
C GLU A 188 16.89 10.50 7.30
N PHE A 189 16.43 10.87 6.10
CA PHE A 189 15.29 11.76 5.92
C PHE A 189 14.01 11.19 6.54
N ILE A 190 13.71 9.90 6.30
CA ILE A 190 12.54 9.21 6.84
C ILE A 190 12.59 9.21 8.36
N ARG A 191 13.72 8.78 8.97
CA ARG A 191 13.90 8.73 10.41
C ARG A 191 13.75 10.09 11.06
N LYS A 192 14.29 11.14 10.45
CA LYS A 192 14.14 12.54 10.92
C LYS A 192 12.69 12.98 10.93
N THR A 193 11.93 12.63 9.90
CA THR A 193 10.49 12.93 9.81
C THR A 193 9.73 12.27 10.97
N PHE A 194 9.96 11.00 11.22
CA PHE A 194 9.30 10.27 12.32
C PHE A 194 9.79 10.69 13.71
N THR A 195 11.04 11.14 13.84
CA THR A 195 11.53 11.77 15.07
C THR A 195 10.76 13.06 15.36
N THR A 196 10.52 13.89 14.34
CA THR A 196 9.70 15.09 14.49
C THR A 196 8.26 14.73 14.89
N LEU A 197 7.68 13.71 14.28
CA LEU A 197 6.33 13.25 14.66
C LEU A 197 6.26 12.85 16.14
N ARG A 198 7.23 12.05 16.63
CA ARG A 198 7.31 11.66 18.05
C ARG A 198 7.46 12.83 19.03
N ALA A 199 8.01 13.96 18.59
CA ALA A 199 8.18 15.12 19.44
C ALA A 199 6.89 15.94 19.62
N ILE A 200 5.88 15.72 18.79
CA ILE A 200 4.60 16.44 18.81
C ILE A 200 3.41 15.56 19.19
N THR A 201 3.62 14.24 19.36
CA THR A 201 2.63 13.27 19.83
C THR A 201 2.97 12.72 21.21
#